data_8d977649026167b7a49ed098173378e2
#
_entry.id   8d977649026167b7a49ed098173378e2
#
_cell.length_a   1.000
_cell.length_b   1.000
_cell.length_c   1.000
_cell.angle_alpha   90.00
_cell.angle_beta   90.00
_cell.angle_gamma   90.00
#
_symmetry.space_group_name_H-M   'P 1'
#
loop_
_entity.id
_entity.type
_entity.pdbx_description
1 polymer ?
#
loop_
_entity_poly.entity_id
_entity_poly.type
_entity_poly.pdbx_seq_one_letter_code
_entity_poly.pdbx_strand_id
1 'polypeptide(L)'
;MGVGLKFERSIFYGGAGKLVEAHRGLKRTNTFTVESHPALQELADSCARLWNEVNFERRQAYIHYRRFSWYPKHLYRKYAPIIGSATAQQIINKNNEAWRSFFKLKRLEAQGGLPPHIARVSMPRYWKRNGRRELRIVFRKDCYRLEDGFLLLPKGLKLRVKGRLRWKGRQGRLELIYDDVDRVWRGFMTVEVEKPLLRGGSKPLYIDLGVINLATVWFEGLRRPIVFSGRSVLADWWYWTRKISKEQSRLAKVNRARTSRRLKKLFRVRKRRFRHAVNAMVKAIIEDASQLGISRIILGDLRGIGKNNNHHNGKINSMIHNFWSFQYITKRFKDKAEEYGIKVVQVDERKTSTICPRCGSDRTIKRGRLFKCLSCGVEAHRDAVGALNIGLAQGAKLPAGAINGAMTRPLLLRWNGMRWEPKRAMNTGPMNTLEARISPLKWGECQRHIGFAVPRLRSRRMEAYGFGFGCACHNY
;
A
#
# COMPACT_ATOMS: atom_id res chain seq x y z
N MET A 1 1.83 45.30 -19.54
CA MET A 1 2.67 45.70 -18.38
C MET A 1 2.83 44.50 -17.46
N GLY A 2 3.97 43.84 -17.51
CA GLY A 2 4.25 42.64 -16.75
C GLY A 2 4.83 43.00 -15.38
N VAL A 3 4.22 42.55 -14.31
CA VAL A 3 4.79 42.67 -12.95
C VAL A 3 5.45 41.32 -12.63
N GLY A 4 6.79 41.33 -12.79
CA GLY A 4 7.64 40.22 -12.40
C GLY A 4 7.79 40.16 -10.88
N LEU A 5 7.34 39.08 -10.27
CA LEU A 5 7.63 38.75 -8.87
C LEU A 5 9.03 38.15 -8.77
N LYS A 6 9.98 38.94 -8.29
CA LYS A 6 11.30 38.47 -7.87
C LYS A 6 11.16 37.64 -6.60
N PHE A 7 11.57 36.38 -6.67
CA PHE A 7 11.82 35.53 -5.49
C PHE A 7 13.30 35.76 -5.09
N GLU A 8 13.51 36.34 -3.93
CA GLU A 8 14.84 36.39 -3.30
C GLU A 8 15.24 34.96 -2.89
N ARG A 9 16.33 34.51 -3.49
CA ARG A 9 17.09 33.35 -3.02
C ARG A 9 18.05 33.86 -1.93
N SER A 10 17.78 33.49 -0.68
CA SER A 10 18.82 33.59 0.36
C SER A 10 19.84 32.47 0.11
N ILE A 11 20.97 32.88 -0.46
CA ILE A 11 22.18 32.05 -0.62
C ILE A 11 22.95 32.17 0.70
N PHE A 12 22.98 31.10 1.47
CA PHE A 12 23.96 30.94 2.55
C PHE A 12 25.24 30.38 1.95
N TYR A 13 26.27 31.23 1.86
CA TYR A 13 27.66 30.82 1.68
C TYR A 13 28.19 30.29 3.02
N GLY A 14 28.67 29.09 3.06
CA GLY A 14 29.39 28.48 4.19
C GLY A 14 30.26 27.34 3.71
N GLY A 15 31.57 27.60 3.65
CA GLY A 15 32.70 26.70 3.85
C GLY A 15 32.75 25.35 3.13
N ALA A 16 33.86 25.13 2.41
CA ALA A 16 34.29 23.85 1.87
C ALA A 16 34.22 22.72 2.95
N GLY A 17 33.19 21.89 2.92
CA GLY A 17 33.02 20.72 3.76
C GLY A 17 32.29 19.66 2.96
N LYS A 18 32.92 18.50 2.81
CA LYS A 18 32.47 17.25 2.21
C LYS A 18 30.95 17.16 2.03
N LEU A 19 30.48 16.96 0.80
CA LEU A 19 29.13 16.52 0.46
C LEU A 19 28.86 15.18 1.19
N VAL A 20 28.50 15.25 2.47
CA VAL A 20 27.80 14.16 3.14
C VAL A 20 26.39 14.21 2.58
N GLU A 21 26.08 13.34 1.62
CA GLU A 21 24.70 13.04 1.28
C GLU A 21 23.98 12.72 2.60
N ALA A 22 23.20 13.68 3.07
CA ALA A 22 22.37 13.46 4.25
C ALA A 22 21.44 12.31 3.93
N HIS A 23 21.75 11.12 4.42
CA HIS A 23 20.91 9.94 4.32
C HIS A 23 19.55 10.27 4.96
N ARG A 24 18.61 10.80 4.16
CA ARG A 24 17.24 11.06 4.62
C ARG A 24 16.65 9.74 5.04
N GLY A 25 16.44 9.54 6.33
CA GLY A 25 15.81 8.37 6.88
C GLY A 25 14.43 8.10 6.26
N LEU A 26 14.00 6.86 6.27
CA LEU A 26 12.68 6.48 5.79
C LEU A 26 11.61 6.87 6.80
N LYS A 27 10.57 7.56 6.34
CA LYS A 27 9.40 7.85 7.20
C LYS A 27 8.43 6.67 7.15
N ARG A 28 8.17 6.11 8.32
CA ARG A 28 7.19 5.02 8.54
C ARG A 28 6.12 5.46 9.55
N THR A 29 5.00 4.76 9.59
CA THR A 29 3.92 5.07 10.52
C THR A 29 3.59 3.86 11.37
N ASN A 30 3.71 3.99 12.68
CA ASN A 30 3.13 3.07 13.64
C ASN A 30 1.66 3.42 13.84
N THR A 31 0.81 2.40 13.85
CA THR A 31 -0.64 2.55 14.05
C THR A 31 -1.05 1.71 15.25
N PHE A 32 -1.73 2.33 16.20
CA PHE A 32 -2.20 1.70 17.43
C PHE A 32 -3.57 2.27 17.82
N THR A 33 -4.22 1.65 18.80
CA THR A 33 -5.44 2.19 19.41
C THR A 33 -5.10 2.73 20.80
N VAL A 34 -5.81 3.78 21.20
CA VAL A 34 -5.64 4.44 22.49
C VAL A 34 -6.95 4.32 23.26
N GLU A 35 -6.85 4.14 24.53
CA GLU A 35 -7.97 4.16 25.46
C GLU A 35 -8.78 5.44 25.33
N SER A 36 -10.10 5.33 25.41
CA SER A 36 -11.00 6.49 25.36
C SER A 36 -10.96 7.25 26.68
N HIS A 37 -10.82 8.57 26.58
CA HIS A 37 -10.88 9.48 27.73
C HIS A 37 -11.65 10.75 27.33
N PRO A 38 -12.51 11.31 28.21
CA PRO A 38 -13.28 12.50 27.88
C PRO A 38 -12.43 13.69 27.43
N ALA A 39 -11.29 13.93 28.09
CA ALA A 39 -10.36 15.00 27.71
C ALA A 39 -9.86 14.93 26.28
N LEU A 40 -9.74 13.72 25.67
CA LEU A 40 -9.39 13.59 24.26
C LEU A 40 -10.49 14.12 23.35
N GLN A 41 -11.75 13.93 23.73
CA GLN A 41 -12.87 14.40 22.93
C GLN A 41 -12.98 15.92 22.97
N GLU A 42 -12.86 16.53 24.13
CA GLU A 42 -12.88 17.99 24.34
C GLU A 42 -11.71 18.65 23.60
N LEU A 43 -10.50 18.10 23.76
CA LEU A 43 -9.31 18.58 23.08
C LEU A 43 -9.47 18.50 21.54
N ALA A 44 -9.99 17.38 21.03
CA ALA A 44 -10.19 17.18 19.59
C ALA A 44 -11.30 18.07 19.02
N ASP A 45 -12.36 18.32 19.78
CA ASP A 45 -13.42 19.26 19.39
C ASP A 45 -12.86 20.68 19.25
N SER A 46 -12.05 21.11 20.23
CA SER A 46 -11.39 22.42 20.18
C SER A 46 -10.37 22.51 19.04
N CYS A 47 -9.62 21.44 18.76
CA CYS A 47 -8.75 21.35 17.57
C CYS A 47 -9.55 21.49 16.25
N ALA A 48 -10.73 20.86 16.18
CA ALA A 48 -11.58 20.95 14.99
C ALA A 48 -12.20 22.35 14.83
N ARG A 49 -12.52 23.03 15.92
CA ARG A 49 -12.95 24.44 15.90
C ARG A 49 -11.83 25.31 15.32
N LEU A 50 -10.62 25.24 15.88
CA LEU A 50 -9.47 26.01 15.37
C LEU A 50 -9.24 25.73 13.88
N TRP A 51 -9.22 24.45 13.46
CA TRP A 51 -9.10 24.11 12.04
C TRP A 51 -10.15 24.79 11.17
N ASN A 52 -11.41 24.73 11.62
CA ASN A 52 -12.53 25.25 10.84
C ASN A 52 -12.52 26.78 10.76
N GLU A 53 -12.19 27.47 11.86
CA GLU A 53 -12.05 28.94 11.86
C GLU A 53 -10.90 29.39 10.97
N VAL A 54 -9.69 28.81 11.11
CA VAL A 54 -8.56 29.09 10.21
C VAL A 54 -8.92 28.83 8.76
N ASN A 55 -9.60 27.71 8.48
CA ASN A 55 -9.96 27.37 7.12
C ASN A 55 -11.06 28.30 6.56
N PHE A 56 -11.98 28.75 7.38
CA PHE A 56 -13.02 29.70 7.01
C PHE A 56 -12.40 31.03 6.58
N GLU A 57 -11.58 31.66 7.44
CA GLU A 57 -10.92 32.93 7.14
C GLU A 57 -10.08 32.84 5.86
N ARG A 58 -9.32 31.77 5.70
CA ARG A 58 -8.48 31.57 4.51
C ARG A 58 -9.32 31.39 3.24
N ARG A 59 -10.43 30.69 3.32
CA ARG A 59 -11.34 30.53 2.17
C ARG A 59 -11.95 31.85 1.78
N GLN A 60 -12.43 32.67 2.74
CA GLN A 60 -12.97 34.01 2.46
C GLN A 60 -11.89 34.90 1.86
N ALA A 61 -10.72 35.00 2.52
CA ALA A 61 -9.64 35.82 2.03
C ALA A 61 -9.13 35.37 0.62
N TYR A 62 -9.11 34.08 0.34
CA TYR A 62 -8.73 33.58 -0.98
C TYR A 62 -9.80 33.86 -2.05
N ILE A 63 -11.08 33.76 -1.71
CA ILE A 63 -12.18 34.04 -2.64
C ILE A 63 -12.16 35.53 -3.04
N HIS A 64 -12.04 36.43 -2.04
CA HIS A 64 -12.12 37.87 -2.28
C HIS A 64 -10.80 38.50 -2.75
N TYR A 65 -9.69 38.09 -2.15
CA TYR A 65 -8.39 38.77 -2.32
C TYR A 65 -7.30 37.91 -2.95
N ARG A 66 -7.56 36.63 -3.24
CA ARG A 66 -6.59 35.64 -3.76
C ARG A 66 -5.34 35.47 -2.88
N ARG A 67 -5.33 35.96 -1.64
CA ARG A 67 -4.26 35.90 -0.66
C ARG A 67 -4.83 35.70 0.75
N PHE A 68 -4.01 35.16 1.66
CA PHE A 68 -4.35 35.03 3.09
C PHE A 68 -3.07 34.89 3.93
N SER A 69 -3.24 35.04 5.27
CA SER A 69 -2.15 34.82 6.22
C SER A 69 -1.87 33.31 6.44
N TRP A 70 -0.60 32.93 6.32
CA TRP A 70 -0.16 31.59 6.68
C TRP A 70 -0.10 31.36 8.19
N TYR A 71 -0.06 32.42 8.99
CA TYR A 71 -0.01 32.35 10.43
C TYR A 71 -1.03 33.32 11.06
N PRO A 72 -2.27 32.90 11.31
CA PRO A 72 -3.33 33.71 11.91
C PRO A 72 -3.07 33.87 13.43
N LYS A 73 -2.30 34.93 13.79
CA LYS A 73 -1.86 35.17 15.18
C LYS A 73 -3.02 35.26 16.17
N HIS A 74 -4.13 35.91 15.79
CA HIS A 74 -5.31 36.06 16.65
C HIS A 74 -5.96 34.72 16.99
N LEU A 75 -6.12 33.82 16.02
CA LEU A 75 -6.65 32.46 16.28
C LEU A 75 -5.67 31.62 17.09
N TYR A 76 -4.37 31.75 16.83
CA TYR A 76 -3.38 31.11 17.70
C TYR A 76 -3.50 31.57 19.13
N ARG A 77 -3.58 32.90 19.41
CA ARG A 77 -3.74 33.46 20.74
C ARG A 77 -5.03 33.00 21.41
N LYS A 78 -6.14 32.89 20.67
CA LYS A 78 -7.43 32.40 21.15
C LYS A 78 -7.37 30.95 21.61
N TYR A 79 -6.70 30.07 20.85
CA TYR A 79 -6.74 28.62 21.08
C TYR A 79 -5.55 28.05 21.84
N ALA A 80 -4.39 28.72 21.86
CA ALA A 80 -3.21 28.23 22.56
C ALA A 80 -3.43 27.97 24.08
N PRO A 81 -4.17 28.79 24.83
CA PRO A 81 -4.49 28.49 26.23
C PRO A 81 -5.38 27.27 26.41
N ILE A 82 -6.26 26.99 25.44
CA ILE A 82 -7.25 25.90 25.50
C ILE A 82 -6.61 24.54 25.19
N ILE A 83 -5.92 24.47 24.04
CA ILE A 83 -5.40 23.19 23.50
C ILE A 83 -3.89 23.03 23.65
N GLY A 84 -3.21 24.01 24.19
CA GLY A 84 -1.75 24.07 24.27
C GLY A 84 -1.11 24.69 23.03
N SER A 85 -0.09 25.52 23.22
CA SER A 85 0.58 26.29 22.16
C SER A 85 1.14 25.40 21.04
N ALA A 86 1.81 24.30 21.38
CA ALA A 86 2.35 23.35 20.41
C ALA A 86 1.26 22.69 19.57
N THR A 87 0.15 22.28 20.19
CA THR A 87 -0.99 21.67 19.48
C THR A 87 -1.67 22.68 18.55
N ALA A 88 -1.87 23.93 19.01
CA ALA A 88 -2.42 25.00 18.18
C ALA A 88 -1.57 25.25 16.93
N GLN A 89 -0.24 25.35 17.10
CA GLN A 89 0.71 25.44 15.96
C GLN A 89 0.58 24.26 15.01
N GLN A 90 0.46 23.02 15.53
CA GLN A 90 0.35 21.84 14.67
C GLN A 90 -0.97 21.82 13.87
N ILE A 91 -2.08 22.28 14.44
CA ILE A 91 -3.36 22.38 13.72
C ILE A 91 -3.27 23.42 12.61
N ILE A 92 -2.69 24.61 12.89
CA ILE A 92 -2.46 25.65 11.87
C ILE A 92 -1.53 25.12 10.78
N ASN A 93 -0.43 24.45 11.13
CA ASN A 93 0.51 23.87 10.19
C ASN A 93 -0.14 22.76 9.33
N LYS A 94 -1.02 21.95 9.92
CA LYS A 94 -1.79 20.96 9.18
C LYS A 94 -2.71 21.60 8.14
N ASN A 95 -3.33 22.74 8.48
CA ASN A 95 -4.11 23.53 7.53
C ASN A 95 -3.22 24.14 6.44
N ASN A 96 -2.01 24.62 6.79
CA ASN A 96 -1.00 25.05 5.81
C ASN A 96 -0.65 23.94 4.81
N GLU A 97 -0.43 22.71 5.28
CA GLU A 97 -0.18 21.54 4.43
C GLU A 97 -1.31 21.31 3.40
N ALA A 98 -2.55 21.45 3.85
CA ALA A 98 -3.73 21.29 2.98
C ALA A 98 -3.82 22.36 1.91
N TRP A 99 -3.58 23.63 2.27
CA TRP A 99 -3.56 24.74 1.32
C TRP A 99 -2.37 24.68 0.34
N ARG A 100 -1.18 24.28 0.80
CA ARG A 100 -0.03 24.03 -0.11
C ARG A 100 -0.35 22.94 -1.11
N SER A 101 -1.01 21.87 -0.69
CA SER A 101 -1.47 20.81 -1.58
C SER A 101 -2.51 21.30 -2.60
N PHE A 102 -3.43 22.16 -2.17
CA PHE A 102 -4.41 22.80 -3.07
C PHE A 102 -3.70 23.63 -4.14
N PHE A 103 -2.76 24.50 -3.78
CA PHE A 103 -2.03 25.33 -4.75
C PHE A 103 -1.17 24.50 -5.70
N LYS A 104 -0.54 23.43 -5.20
CA LYS A 104 0.19 22.49 -6.07
C LYS A 104 -0.71 21.85 -7.11
N LEU A 105 -1.89 21.39 -6.69
CA LEU A 105 -2.89 20.81 -7.62
C LEU A 105 -3.45 21.85 -8.59
N LYS A 106 -3.70 23.09 -8.14
CA LYS A 106 -4.12 24.20 -9.01
C LYS A 106 -3.10 24.51 -10.09
N ARG A 107 -1.80 24.48 -9.74
CA ARG A 107 -0.72 24.68 -10.73
C ARG A 107 -0.71 23.54 -11.76
N LEU A 108 -0.86 22.27 -11.29
CA LEU A 108 -0.96 21.11 -12.19
C LEU A 108 -2.21 21.19 -13.08
N GLU A 109 -3.35 21.67 -12.56
CA GLU A 109 -4.57 21.89 -13.32
C GLU A 109 -4.34 22.88 -14.46
N ALA A 110 -3.68 24.01 -14.19
CA ALA A 110 -3.36 25.03 -15.20
C ALA A 110 -2.38 24.50 -16.27
N GLN A 111 -1.56 23.50 -15.94
CA GLN A 111 -0.61 22.86 -16.86
C GLN A 111 -1.19 21.62 -17.57
N GLY A 112 -2.49 21.32 -17.41
CA GLY A 112 -3.10 20.10 -17.94
C GLY A 112 -2.57 18.80 -17.32
N GLY A 113 -1.77 18.87 -16.26
CA GLY A 113 -1.07 17.74 -15.63
C GLY A 113 -1.81 17.11 -14.45
N LEU A 114 -3.12 17.32 -14.30
CA LEU A 114 -3.88 16.69 -13.22
C LEU A 114 -3.90 15.17 -13.35
N PRO A 115 -3.74 14.45 -12.23
CA PRO A 115 -3.98 13.02 -12.23
C PRO A 115 -5.39 12.67 -12.72
N PRO A 116 -5.57 11.61 -13.53
CA PRO A 116 -6.86 11.30 -14.18
C PRO A 116 -8.05 11.09 -13.22
N HIS A 117 -7.77 10.76 -11.96
CA HIS A 117 -8.79 10.55 -10.93
C HIS A 117 -9.23 11.83 -10.22
N ILE A 118 -8.62 12.97 -10.54
CA ILE A 118 -8.96 14.29 -10.00
C ILE A 118 -9.69 15.07 -11.11
N ALA A 119 -11.02 15.06 -11.07
CA ALA A 119 -11.83 15.79 -12.04
C ALA A 119 -11.81 17.31 -11.82
N ARG A 120 -11.68 17.76 -10.58
CA ARG A 120 -11.68 19.19 -10.20
C ARG A 120 -10.89 19.41 -8.92
N VAL A 121 -10.07 20.43 -8.90
CA VAL A 121 -9.36 20.86 -7.70
C VAL A 121 -10.27 21.70 -6.81
N SER A 122 -10.42 21.32 -5.55
CA SER A 122 -11.24 22.02 -4.56
C SER A 122 -10.43 22.49 -3.37
N MET A 123 -10.82 23.65 -2.81
CA MET A 123 -10.22 24.19 -1.60
C MET A 123 -10.31 23.20 -0.42
N PRO A 124 -9.39 23.28 0.57
CA PRO A 124 -9.42 22.44 1.75
C PRO A 124 -10.79 22.43 2.43
N ARG A 125 -11.24 21.23 2.86
CA ARG A 125 -12.54 21.04 3.49
C ARG A 125 -12.49 21.35 4.98
N TYR A 126 -13.66 21.64 5.55
CA TYR A 126 -13.83 21.72 7.01
C TYR A 126 -13.72 20.33 7.65
N TRP A 127 -13.25 20.29 8.89
CA TRP A 127 -13.32 19.07 9.71
C TRP A 127 -14.75 18.89 10.23
N LYS A 128 -15.63 18.60 9.30
CA LYS A 128 -17.03 18.33 9.55
C LYS A 128 -17.47 17.15 8.68
N ARG A 129 -18.11 16.16 9.30
CA ARG A 129 -18.62 14.98 8.60
C ARG A 129 -20.02 14.67 9.13
N ASN A 130 -21.01 14.57 8.24
CA ASN A 130 -22.40 14.26 8.61
C ASN A 130 -22.93 15.16 9.74
N GLY A 131 -22.71 16.47 9.67
CA GLY A 131 -23.16 17.42 10.69
C GLY A 131 -22.29 17.48 11.96
N ARG A 132 -21.39 16.50 12.19
CA ARG A 132 -20.52 16.44 13.37
C ARG A 132 -19.09 16.83 13.03
N ARG A 133 -18.34 17.35 14.02
CA ARG A 133 -16.92 17.64 13.84
C ARG A 133 -16.11 16.35 13.73
N GLU A 134 -15.10 16.35 12.88
CA GLU A 134 -14.11 15.27 12.81
C GLU A 134 -13.12 15.45 13.96
N LEU A 135 -13.14 14.51 14.91
CA LEU A 135 -12.29 14.56 16.09
C LEU A 135 -10.87 14.10 15.74
N ARG A 136 -9.95 15.07 15.72
CA ARG A 136 -8.54 14.84 15.41
C ARG A 136 -7.67 15.77 16.25
N ILE A 137 -6.60 15.21 16.81
CA ILE A 137 -5.58 15.92 17.56
C ILE A 137 -4.24 15.68 16.87
N VAL A 138 -3.38 16.70 16.82
CA VAL A 138 -2.04 16.60 16.24
C VAL A 138 -1.02 17.05 17.26
N PHE A 139 -0.20 16.12 17.74
CA PHE A 139 0.88 16.39 18.68
C PHE A 139 2.22 16.52 17.96
N ARG A 140 3.01 17.50 18.37
CA ARG A 140 4.41 17.65 17.97
C ARG A 140 5.24 16.55 18.65
N LYS A 141 6.39 16.20 18.07
CA LYS A 141 7.24 15.09 18.50
C LYS A 141 7.68 15.15 19.96
N ASP A 142 7.83 16.33 20.51
CA ASP A 142 8.28 16.63 21.88
C ASP A 142 7.14 16.78 22.89
N CYS A 143 5.88 16.70 22.44
CA CYS A 143 4.69 16.87 23.28
C CYS A 143 4.01 15.56 23.66
N TYR A 144 4.65 14.42 23.44
CA TYR A 144 4.14 13.12 23.89
C TYR A 144 5.30 12.13 24.06
N ARG A 145 5.07 11.11 24.87
CA ARG A 145 5.97 9.95 24.99
C ARG A 145 5.16 8.66 24.92
N LEU A 146 5.80 7.59 24.48
CA LEU A 146 5.21 6.26 24.37
C LEU A 146 6.12 5.29 25.14
N GLU A 147 5.73 4.99 26.38
CA GLU A 147 6.53 4.23 27.34
C GLU A 147 5.65 3.15 27.99
N ASP A 148 6.16 1.93 28.13
CA ASP A 148 5.53 0.80 28.84
C ASP A 148 4.07 0.51 28.47
N GLY A 149 3.74 0.67 27.18
CA GLY A 149 2.38 0.46 26.69
C GLY A 149 1.41 1.61 27.00
N PHE A 150 1.91 2.75 27.45
CA PHE A 150 1.15 3.95 27.71
C PHE A 150 1.57 5.10 26.81
N LEU A 151 0.60 5.90 26.41
CA LEU A 151 0.79 7.20 25.77
C LEU A 151 0.70 8.27 26.85
N LEU A 152 1.81 8.96 27.07
CA LEU A 152 1.92 10.09 27.99
C LEU A 152 1.71 11.37 27.20
N LEU A 153 0.73 12.16 27.59
CA LEU A 153 0.34 13.43 26.98
C LEU A 153 0.51 14.59 27.96
N PRO A 154 0.50 15.84 27.46
CA PRO A 154 0.54 17.02 28.32
C PRO A 154 -0.58 17.03 29.39
N LYS A 155 -0.36 17.76 30.46
CA LYS A 155 -1.24 17.84 31.63
C LYS A 155 -1.40 16.50 32.40
N GLY A 156 -0.37 15.63 32.34
CA GLY A 156 -0.35 14.37 33.10
C GLY A 156 -1.27 13.27 32.56
N LEU A 157 -1.88 13.46 31.39
CA LEU A 157 -2.78 12.46 30.84
C LEU A 157 -2.01 11.21 30.36
N LYS A 158 -2.25 10.08 31.06
CA LYS A 158 -1.66 8.77 30.77
C LYS A 158 -2.73 7.82 30.23
N LEU A 159 -2.57 7.30 29.00
CA LEU A 159 -3.56 6.51 28.30
C LEU A 159 -2.98 5.17 27.85
N ARG A 160 -3.70 4.08 28.10
CA ARG A 160 -3.27 2.75 27.67
C ARG A 160 -3.32 2.62 26.14
N VAL A 161 -2.25 2.05 25.58
CA VAL A 161 -2.11 1.78 24.13
C VAL A 161 -2.29 0.30 23.87
N LYS A 162 -3.06 -0.04 22.81
CA LYS A 162 -3.22 -1.40 22.31
C LYS A 162 -2.72 -1.47 20.86
N GLY A 163 -1.86 -2.42 20.58
CA GLY A 163 -1.28 -2.67 19.26
C GLY A 163 0.23 -2.82 19.29
N ARG A 164 0.79 -3.41 18.23
CA ARG A 164 2.24 -3.61 18.12
C ARG A 164 2.87 -2.41 17.39
N LEU A 165 3.86 -1.79 18.01
CA LEU A 165 4.73 -0.80 17.37
C LEU A 165 5.77 -1.54 16.52
N ARG A 166 5.60 -1.48 15.22
CA ARG A 166 6.45 -2.21 14.28
C ARG A 166 7.80 -1.52 14.07
N TRP A 167 7.78 -0.20 14.00
CA TRP A 167 8.93 0.60 13.64
C TRP A 167 9.57 1.22 14.86
N LYS A 168 10.87 0.97 15.03
CA LYS A 168 11.73 1.65 16.00
C LYS A 168 12.54 2.71 15.27
N GLY A 169 12.79 3.86 15.87
CA GLY A 169 13.53 4.96 15.28
C GLY A 169 13.15 6.31 15.87
N ARG A 170 13.56 7.39 15.23
CA ARG A 170 13.33 8.75 15.70
C ARG A 170 11.84 9.11 15.65
N GLN A 171 11.27 9.44 16.79
CA GLN A 171 9.87 9.83 16.93
C GLN A 171 9.57 11.12 16.16
N GLY A 172 8.47 11.12 15.43
CA GLY A 172 7.94 12.27 14.71
C GLY A 172 6.60 12.76 15.26
N ARG A 173 5.76 13.29 14.40
CA ARG A 173 4.40 13.77 14.72
C ARG A 173 3.46 12.61 15.04
N LEU A 174 2.60 12.79 16.06
CA LEU A 174 1.50 11.90 16.39
C LEU A 174 0.16 12.54 15.99
N GLU A 175 -0.68 11.79 15.29
CA GLU A 175 -2.08 12.15 15.04
C GLU A 175 -3.00 11.16 15.76
N LEU A 176 -3.84 11.65 16.66
CA LEU A 176 -4.93 10.87 17.25
C LEU A 176 -6.22 11.19 16.49
N ILE A 177 -6.90 10.18 15.99
CA ILE A 177 -8.14 10.31 15.22
C ILE A 177 -9.20 9.40 15.83
N TYR A 178 -10.35 9.95 16.15
CA TYR A 178 -11.48 9.15 16.61
C TYR A 178 -12.13 8.41 15.43
N ASP A 179 -12.24 7.11 15.57
CA ASP A 179 -12.89 6.23 14.62
C ASP A 179 -14.34 6.00 15.02
N ASP A 180 -15.27 6.69 14.38
CA ASP A 180 -16.72 6.62 14.64
C ASP A 180 -17.35 5.25 14.37
N VAL A 181 -16.69 4.40 13.56
CA VAL A 181 -17.17 3.07 13.22
C VAL A 181 -16.82 2.04 14.28
N ASP A 182 -15.56 2.02 14.70
CA ASP A 182 -15.08 1.10 15.73
C ASP A 182 -15.22 1.70 17.16
N ARG A 183 -15.54 3.02 17.27
CA ARG A 183 -15.64 3.79 18.51
C ARG A 183 -14.35 3.75 19.34
N VAL A 184 -13.22 3.93 18.70
CA VAL A 184 -11.89 3.90 19.31
C VAL A 184 -11.04 5.07 18.81
N TRP A 185 -10.14 5.54 19.66
CA TRP A 185 -9.08 6.44 19.24
C TRP A 185 -7.98 5.67 18.54
N ARG A 186 -7.56 6.13 17.36
CA ARG A 186 -6.42 5.56 16.60
C ARG A 186 -5.27 6.55 16.61
N GLY A 187 -4.11 6.07 17.06
CA GLY A 187 -2.85 6.79 16.97
C GLY A 187 -2.12 6.44 15.68
N PHE A 188 -1.61 7.48 15.02
CA PHE A 188 -0.74 7.39 13.85
C PHE A 188 0.54 8.15 14.16
N MET A 189 1.56 7.42 14.61
CA MET A 189 2.85 7.99 14.98
C MET A 189 3.83 7.83 13.82
N THR A 190 4.32 8.95 13.30
CA THR A 190 5.38 8.94 12.32
C THR A 190 6.71 8.61 13.00
N VAL A 191 7.49 7.70 12.41
CA VAL A 191 8.82 7.34 12.88
C VAL A 191 9.78 7.45 11.70
N GLU A 192 10.92 8.04 11.92
CA GLU A 192 12.03 8.08 10.98
C GLU A 192 12.98 6.93 11.31
N VAL A 193 13.09 5.98 10.37
CA VAL A 193 13.93 4.79 10.48
C VAL A 193 15.10 4.90 9.52
N GLU A 194 16.19 4.22 9.81
CA GLU A 194 17.32 4.16 8.90
C GLU A 194 16.90 3.56 7.56
N LYS A 195 17.39 4.16 6.50
CA LYS A 195 17.19 3.64 5.16
C LYS A 195 18.22 2.56 4.90
N PRO A 196 17.81 1.31 4.61
CA PRO A 196 18.76 0.29 4.23
C PRO A 196 19.49 0.70 2.95
N LEU A 197 20.77 0.37 2.88
CA LEU A 197 21.56 0.56 1.67
C LEU A 197 20.91 -0.18 0.50
N LEU A 198 20.94 0.41 -0.68
CA LEU A 198 20.50 -0.26 -1.88
C LEU A 198 21.39 -1.49 -2.11
N ARG A 199 20.79 -2.62 -2.40
CA ARG A 199 21.52 -3.83 -2.73
C ARG A 199 22.30 -3.63 -4.02
N GLY A 200 23.58 -3.86 -3.97
CA GLY A 200 24.40 -4.03 -5.17
C GLY A 200 24.00 -5.27 -5.93
N GLY A 201 24.41 -5.35 -7.20
CA GLY A 201 24.14 -6.49 -8.06
C GLY A 201 23.14 -6.21 -9.17
N SER A 202 23.06 -7.13 -10.15
CA SER A 202 22.27 -6.99 -11.36
C SER A 202 21.07 -7.92 -11.43
N LYS A 203 20.87 -8.83 -10.45
CA LYS A 203 19.80 -9.84 -10.50
C LYS A 203 18.42 -9.21 -10.40
N PRO A 204 17.62 -9.25 -11.46
CA PRO A 204 16.26 -8.73 -11.47
C PRO A 204 15.22 -9.80 -11.13
N LEU A 205 14.04 -9.32 -10.72
CA LEU A 205 12.80 -10.07 -10.59
C LEU A 205 11.74 -9.41 -11.46
N TYR A 206 11.00 -10.18 -12.23
CA TYR A 206 9.97 -9.68 -13.14
C TYR A 206 8.59 -10.06 -12.64
N ILE A 207 7.66 -9.08 -12.63
CA ILE A 207 6.31 -9.26 -12.12
C ILE A 207 5.29 -8.70 -13.12
N ASP A 208 4.43 -9.57 -13.59
CA ASP A 208 3.20 -9.21 -14.31
C ASP A 208 2.03 -9.18 -13.30
N LEU A 209 1.27 -8.08 -13.29
CA LEU A 209 0.11 -7.90 -12.41
C LEU A 209 -1.19 -8.12 -13.18
N GLY A 210 -2.14 -8.83 -12.58
CA GLY A 210 -3.41 -9.11 -13.23
C GLY A 210 -4.60 -9.10 -12.27
N VAL A 211 -5.82 -9.07 -12.82
CA VAL A 211 -7.07 -9.04 -12.04
C VAL A 211 -7.40 -10.42 -11.46
N ILE A 212 -7.25 -11.46 -12.25
CA ILE A 212 -7.57 -12.85 -11.83
C ILE A 212 -6.37 -13.50 -11.15
N ASN A 213 -5.17 -13.38 -11.73
CA ASN A 213 -3.94 -13.70 -11.08
C ASN A 213 -3.33 -12.37 -10.61
N LEU A 214 -3.27 -12.18 -9.29
CA LEU A 214 -2.87 -10.89 -8.72
C LEU A 214 -1.43 -10.51 -9.04
N ALA A 215 -0.56 -11.52 -9.14
CA ALA A 215 0.82 -11.37 -9.60
C ALA A 215 1.29 -12.68 -10.22
N THR A 216 2.03 -12.59 -11.30
CA THR A 216 2.86 -13.65 -11.85
C THR A 216 4.30 -13.23 -11.76
N VAL A 217 5.11 -14.04 -11.10
CA VAL A 217 6.47 -13.70 -10.70
C VAL A 217 7.44 -14.64 -11.42
N TRP A 218 8.44 -14.06 -12.07
CA TRP A 218 9.53 -14.83 -12.64
C TRP A 218 10.88 -14.30 -12.14
N PHE A 219 11.64 -15.20 -11.53
CA PHE A 219 13.02 -14.95 -11.14
C PHE A 219 13.93 -15.43 -12.29
N GLU A 220 14.86 -14.59 -12.73
CA GLU A 220 15.81 -14.97 -13.75
C GLU A 220 16.61 -16.20 -13.31
N GLY A 221 16.68 -17.21 -14.20
CA GLY A 221 17.30 -18.51 -13.91
C GLY A 221 16.35 -19.57 -13.35
N LEU A 222 15.14 -19.20 -12.88
CA LEU A 222 14.15 -20.21 -12.50
C LEU A 222 13.38 -20.75 -13.70
N ARG A 223 13.24 -22.07 -13.79
CA ARG A 223 12.48 -22.71 -14.87
C ARG A 223 10.99 -22.45 -14.82
N ARG A 224 10.40 -22.29 -13.61
CA ARG A 224 8.93 -22.17 -13.42
C ARG A 224 8.55 -20.83 -12.83
N PRO A 225 7.71 -20.05 -13.52
CA PRO A 225 7.09 -18.86 -12.93
C PRO A 225 6.13 -19.24 -11.79
N ILE A 226 5.87 -18.28 -10.92
CA ILE A 226 4.97 -18.43 -9.77
C ILE A 226 3.78 -17.53 -9.98
N VAL A 227 2.59 -18.10 -9.83
CA VAL A 227 1.31 -17.40 -10.03
C VAL A 227 0.54 -17.32 -8.73
N PHE A 228 0.29 -16.13 -8.26
CA PHE A 228 -0.59 -15.85 -7.12
C PHE A 228 -2.03 -15.70 -7.63
N SER A 229 -2.80 -16.79 -7.57
CA SER A 229 -4.18 -16.79 -8.06
C SER A 229 -5.11 -16.00 -7.15
N GLY A 230 -5.65 -14.91 -7.66
CA GLY A 230 -6.58 -14.04 -6.92
C GLY A 230 -8.02 -14.57 -6.86
N ARG A 231 -8.33 -15.76 -7.40
CA ARG A 231 -9.70 -16.27 -7.49
C ARG A 231 -10.41 -16.38 -6.13
N SER A 232 -9.73 -16.90 -5.11
CA SER A 232 -10.30 -16.97 -3.75
C SER A 232 -10.48 -15.62 -3.10
N VAL A 233 -9.54 -14.68 -3.35
CA VAL A 233 -9.64 -13.28 -2.90
C VAL A 233 -10.80 -12.57 -3.57
N LEU A 234 -11.01 -12.81 -4.86
CA LEU A 234 -12.12 -12.26 -5.63
C LEU A 234 -13.48 -12.85 -5.18
N ALA A 235 -13.54 -14.16 -4.90
CA ALA A 235 -14.74 -14.79 -4.37
C ALA A 235 -15.14 -14.20 -3.01
N ASP A 236 -14.18 -14.04 -2.11
CA ASP A 236 -14.38 -13.35 -0.82
C ASP A 236 -14.84 -11.90 -1.01
N TRP A 237 -14.24 -11.15 -1.93
CA TRP A 237 -14.66 -9.79 -2.24
C TRP A 237 -16.11 -9.72 -2.73
N TRP A 238 -16.55 -10.65 -3.60
CA TRP A 238 -17.93 -10.75 -4.07
C TRP A 238 -18.91 -11.11 -2.96
N TYR A 239 -18.50 -12.01 -2.05
CA TYR A 239 -19.30 -12.34 -0.87
C TYR A 239 -19.62 -11.09 -0.03
N TRP A 240 -18.59 -10.29 0.28
CA TRP A 240 -18.77 -9.05 1.04
C TRP A 240 -19.51 -8.00 0.23
N THR A 241 -19.34 -7.94 -1.08
CA THR A 241 -20.08 -7.03 -1.97
C THR A 241 -21.57 -7.33 -1.92
N ARG A 242 -21.97 -8.59 -1.99
CA ARG A 242 -23.38 -8.98 -1.83
C ARG A 242 -23.96 -8.59 -0.47
N LYS A 243 -23.20 -8.75 0.63
CA LYS A 243 -23.64 -8.29 1.96
C LYS A 243 -23.81 -6.78 2.02
N ILE A 244 -22.90 -6.02 1.39
CA ILE A 244 -22.97 -4.56 1.28
C ILE A 244 -24.24 -4.16 0.50
N SER A 245 -24.50 -4.75 -0.66
CA SER A 245 -25.68 -4.45 -1.48
C SER A 245 -27.00 -4.73 -0.73
N LYS A 246 -27.09 -5.86 -0.01
CA LYS A 246 -28.24 -6.16 0.84
C LYS A 246 -28.49 -5.08 1.90
N GLU A 247 -27.43 -4.64 2.58
CA GLU A 247 -27.54 -3.59 3.60
C GLU A 247 -27.90 -2.23 2.99
N GLN A 248 -27.36 -1.89 1.81
CA GLN A 248 -27.73 -0.68 1.09
C GLN A 248 -29.21 -0.68 0.69
N SER A 249 -29.72 -1.81 0.14
CA SER A 249 -31.15 -1.95 -0.21
C SER A 249 -32.04 -1.83 1.03
N ARG A 250 -31.66 -2.46 2.16
CA ARG A 250 -32.38 -2.34 3.42
C ARG A 250 -32.47 -0.88 3.89
N LEU A 251 -31.34 -0.17 3.88
CA LEU A 251 -31.29 1.25 4.29
C LEU A 251 -32.15 2.16 3.41
N ALA A 252 -32.15 1.91 2.09
CA ALA A 252 -32.95 2.67 1.15
C ALA A 252 -34.46 2.48 1.38
N LYS A 253 -34.89 1.24 1.66
CA LYS A 253 -36.30 0.91 1.88
C LYS A 253 -36.84 1.40 3.24
N VAL A 254 -36.08 1.19 4.32
CA VAL A 254 -36.56 1.44 5.70
C VAL A 254 -36.41 2.91 6.10
N ASN A 255 -35.24 3.49 5.87
CA ASN A 255 -34.89 4.78 6.46
C ASN A 255 -34.59 5.87 5.40
N ARG A 256 -34.70 5.57 4.11
CA ARG A 256 -34.19 6.43 3.01
C ARG A 256 -32.75 6.92 3.25
N ALA A 257 -31.98 6.20 4.09
CA ALA A 257 -30.65 6.57 4.52
C ALA A 257 -29.59 6.02 3.54
N ARG A 258 -28.62 6.83 3.19
CA ARG A 258 -27.51 6.41 2.29
C ARG A 258 -26.38 5.71 3.00
N THR A 259 -26.31 5.77 4.33
CA THR A 259 -25.19 5.20 5.11
C THR A 259 -25.61 4.82 6.53
N SER A 260 -24.95 3.79 7.09
CA SER A 260 -25.06 3.38 8.48
C SER A 260 -23.70 2.98 9.04
N ARG A 261 -23.56 2.88 10.35
CA ARG A 261 -22.35 2.34 10.98
C ARG A 261 -22.10 0.90 10.52
N ARG A 262 -23.15 0.07 10.43
CA ARG A 262 -23.07 -1.31 9.93
C ARG A 262 -22.55 -1.35 8.50
N LEU A 263 -23.08 -0.52 7.60
CA LEU A 263 -22.63 -0.44 6.21
C LEU A 263 -21.15 -0.04 6.13
N LYS A 264 -20.72 0.98 6.88
CA LYS A 264 -19.32 1.40 6.96
C LYS A 264 -18.41 0.26 7.44
N LYS A 265 -18.87 -0.54 8.43
CA LYS A 265 -18.14 -1.71 8.95
C LYS A 265 -17.97 -2.79 7.88
N LEU A 266 -19.01 -3.09 7.10
CA LEU A 266 -18.94 -4.07 5.99
C LEU A 266 -17.92 -3.63 4.93
N PHE A 267 -17.94 -2.38 4.48
CA PHE A 267 -16.93 -1.83 3.56
C PHE A 267 -15.51 -1.96 4.11
N ARG A 268 -15.33 -1.69 5.41
CA ARG A 268 -14.04 -1.80 6.10
C ARG A 268 -13.53 -3.24 6.17
N VAL A 269 -14.40 -4.20 6.46
CA VAL A 269 -14.06 -5.63 6.48
C VAL A 269 -13.62 -6.08 5.09
N ARG A 270 -14.39 -5.78 4.04
CA ARG A 270 -14.04 -6.11 2.65
C ARG A 270 -12.64 -5.56 2.28
N LYS A 271 -12.39 -4.30 2.58
CA LYS A 271 -11.11 -3.65 2.31
C LYS A 271 -9.94 -4.28 3.08
N ARG A 272 -10.14 -4.63 4.37
CA ARG A 272 -9.10 -5.27 5.19
C ARG A 272 -8.73 -6.65 4.67
N ARG A 273 -9.72 -7.48 4.33
CA ARG A 273 -9.50 -8.84 3.82
C ARG A 273 -8.70 -8.82 2.53
N PHE A 274 -9.09 -7.99 1.57
CA PHE A 274 -8.31 -7.80 0.33
C PHE A 274 -6.87 -7.35 0.62
N ARG A 275 -6.71 -6.32 1.46
CA ARG A 275 -5.38 -5.81 1.82
C ARG A 275 -4.52 -6.84 2.56
N HIS A 276 -5.13 -7.69 3.36
CA HIS A 276 -4.42 -8.79 4.05
C HIS A 276 -3.81 -9.76 3.04
N ALA A 277 -4.59 -10.23 2.08
CA ALA A 277 -4.10 -11.13 1.03
C ALA A 277 -2.97 -10.49 0.20
N VAL A 278 -3.14 -9.24 -0.23
CA VAL A 278 -2.11 -8.49 -0.98
C VAL A 278 -0.85 -8.28 -0.15
N ASN A 279 -0.97 -7.89 1.11
CA ASN A 279 0.18 -7.66 1.98
C ASN A 279 0.98 -8.95 2.23
N ALA A 280 0.28 -10.08 2.41
CA ALA A 280 0.91 -11.38 2.55
C ALA A 280 1.63 -11.81 1.27
N MET A 281 1.03 -11.58 0.10
CA MET A 281 1.64 -11.84 -1.21
C MET A 281 2.93 -11.02 -1.39
N VAL A 282 2.83 -9.71 -1.23
CA VAL A 282 3.98 -8.81 -1.41
C VAL A 282 5.08 -9.12 -0.39
N LYS A 283 4.71 -9.46 0.86
CA LYS A 283 5.67 -9.86 1.87
C LYS A 283 6.44 -11.11 1.44
N ALA A 284 5.75 -12.17 1.01
CA ALA A 284 6.37 -13.40 0.56
C ALA A 284 7.33 -13.15 -0.62
N ILE A 285 6.87 -12.45 -1.67
CA ILE A 285 7.69 -12.16 -2.85
C ILE A 285 8.97 -11.37 -2.48
N ILE A 286 8.86 -10.36 -1.60
CA ILE A 286 10.01 -9.53 -1.24
C ILE A 286 10.99 -10.28 -0.33
N GLU A 287 10.49 -11.12 0.59
CA GLU A 287 11.33 -11.92 1.46
C GLU A 287 12.13 -12.95 0.64
N ASP A 288 11.49 -13.63 -0.30
CA ASP A 288 12.15 -14.54 -1.23
C ASP A 288 13.15 -13.81 -2.14
N ALA A 289 12.76 -12.68 -2.72
CA ALA A 289 13.64 -11.83 -3.51
C ALA A 289 14.89 -11.41 -2.72
N SER A 290 14.70 -11.08 -1.43
CA SER A 290 15.79 -10.73 -0.53
C SER A 290 16.76 -11.89 -0.30
N GLN A 291 16.24 -13.10 -0.09
CA GLN A 291 17.05 -14.32 0.13
C GLN A 291 17.82 -14.71 -1.15
N LEU A 292 17.23 -14.50 -2.32
CA LEU A 292 17.85 -14.78 -3.62
C LEU A 292 18.85 -13.71 -4.08
N GLY A 293 19.09 -12.67 -3.27
CA GLY A 293 20.01 -11.60 -3.62
C GLY A 293 19.51 -10.69 -4.74
N ILE A 294 18.19 -10.61 -4.94
CA ILE A 294 17.59 -9.72 -5.94
C ILE A 294 17.80 -8.27 -5.54
N SER A 295 18.30 -7.45 -6.46
CA SER A 295 18.54 -6.01 -6.27
C SER A 295 17.46 -5.13 -6.89
N ARG A 296 16.76 -5.63 -7.92
CA ARG A 296 15.74 -4.87 -8.66
C ARG A 296 14.49 -5.71 -8.89
N ILE A 297 13.32 -5.08 -8.74
CA ILE A 297 12.03 -5.64 -9.13
C ILE A 297 11.51 -4.81 -10.29
N ILE A 298 11.24 -5.48 -11.40
CA ILE A 298 10.67 -4.89 -12.60
C ILE A 298 9.19 -5.27 -12.64
N LEU A 299 8.36 -4.25 -12.54
CA LEU A 299 6.91 -4.37 -12.41
C LEU A 299 6.24 -3.80 -13.66
N GLY A 300 5.39 -4.56 -14.32
CA GLY A 300 4.58 -4.09 -15.44
C GLY A 300 3.71 -2.89 -15.04
N ASP A 301 3.64 -1.89 -15.89
CA ASP A 301 2.88 -0.66 -15.65
C ASP A 301 1.52 -0.71 -16.37
N LEU A 302 0.49 -0.86 -15.59
CA LEU A 302 -0.89 -0.94 -16.02
C LEU A 302 -1.62 0.42 -16.04
N ARG A 303 -0.88 1.54 -15.97
CA ARG A 303 -1.49 2.87 -16.09
C ARG A 303 -2.13 3.03 -17.47
N GLY A 304 -3.44 3.14 -17.50
CA GLY A 304 -4.22 3.24 -18.75
C GLY A 304 -5.13 2.05 -19.03
N ILE A 305 -4.93 0.91 -18.38
CA ILE A 305 -5.93 -0.18 -18.42
C ILE A 305 -7.21 0.32 -17.73
N GLY A 306 -8.27 0.44 -18.51
CA GLY A 306 -9.56 0.96 -18.04
C GLY A 306 -9.94 2.32 -18.60
N LYS A 307 -9.04 3.10 -19.22
CA LYS A 307 -9.43 4.35 -19.87
C LYS A 307 -10.30 4.13 -21.12
N ASN A 308 -10.09 3.03 -21.83
CA ASN A 308 -10.82 2.70 -23.08
C ASN A 308 -11.72 1.46 -22.97
N ASN A 309 -11.86 0.86 -21.79
CA ASN A 309 -12.60 -0.38 -21.60
C ASN A 309 -13.96 -0.11 -20.95
N ASN A 310 -14.87 0.55 -21.67
CA ASN A 310 -16.28 0.50 -21.33
C ASN A 310 -16.84 -0.87 -21.72
N HIS A 311 -16.51 -1.88 -20.91
CA HIS A 311 -17.18 -3.16 -21.02
C HIS A 311 -18.67 -2.98 -20.68
N HIS A 312 -19.56 -3.39 -21.58
CA HIS A 312 -21.00 -3.43 -21.32
C HIS A 312 -21.38 -4.30 -20.10
N ASN A 313 -20.44 -5.12 -19.60
CA ASN A 313 -20.64 -5.98 -18.44
C ASN A 313 -20.25 -5.28 -17.13
N GLY A 314 -21.25 -4.87 -16.34
CA GLY A 314 -21.05 -4.20 -15.04
C GLY A 314 -20.24 -5.01 -14.01
N LYS A 315 -20.20 -6.35 -14.12
CA LYS A 315 -19.35 -7.20 -13.25
C LYS A 315 -17.87 -7.02 -13.58
N ILE A 316 -17.52 -6.97 -14.86
CA ILE A 316 -16.13 -6.76 -15.31
C ILE A 316 -15.68 -5.36 -14.90
N ASN A 317 -16.50 -4.34 -15.13
CA ASN A 317 -16.19 -2.97 -14.69
C ASN A 317 -16.01 -2.89 -13.18
N SER A 318 -16.85 -3.55 -12.39
CA SER A 318 -16.72 -3.60 -10.94
C SER A 318 -15.43 -4.32 -10.51
N MET A 319 -14.99 -5.36 -11.21
CA MET A 319 -13.71 -6.00 -10.95
C MET A 319 -12.53 -5.07 -11.22
N ILE A 320 -12.52 -4.40 -12.36
CA ILE A 320 -11.40 -3.55 -12.78
C ILE A 320 -11.31 -2.30 -11.89
N HIS A 321 -12.43 -1.63 -11.65
CA HIS A 321 -12.43 -0.32 -10.98
C HIS A 321 -12.54 -0.39 -9.45
N ASN A 322 -13.20 -1.42 -8.90
CA ASN A 322 -13.48 -1.50 -7.47
C ASN A 322 -12.69 -2.59 -6.73
N PHE A 323 -12.51 -3.77 -7.32
CA PHE A 323 -11.75 -4.85 -6.71
C PHE A 323 -10.26 -4.63 -6.86
N TRP A 324 -9.81 -4.42 -8.10
CA TRP A 324 -8.39 -4.40 -8.41
C TRP A 324 -7.74 -3.04 -8.13
N SER A 325 -7.25 -2.88 -6.92
CA SER A 325 -6.53 -1.67 -6.51
C SER A 325 -5.07 -1.72 -6.95
N PHE A 326 -4.80 -1.63 -8.26
CA PHE A 326 -3.44 -1.64 -8.84
C PHE A 326 -2.48 -0.69 -8.13
N GLN A 327 -2.89 0.57 -7.92
CA GLN A 327 -2.06 1.57 -7.23
C GLN A 327 -1.69 1.14 -5.80
N TYR A 328 -2.61 0.44 -5.09
CA TYR A 328 -2.31 -0.08 -3.77
C TYR A 328 -1.27 -1.20 -3.82
N ILE A 329 -1.41 -2.13 -4.77
CA ILE A 329 -0.47 -3.25 -4.96
C ILE A 329 0.92 -2.72 -5.30
N THR A 330 1.03 -1.84 -6.29
CA THR A 330 2.28 -1.19 -6.70
C THR A 330 2.94 -0.42 -5.55
N LYS A 331 2.14 0.36 -4.81
CA LYS A 331 2.65 1.06 -3.63
C LYS A 331 3.18 0.09 -2.59
N ARG A 332 2.49 -1.02 -2.34
CA ARG A 332 2.94 -2.03 -1.36
C ARG A 332 4.25 -2.68 -1.78
N PHE A 333 4.45 -2.97 -3.08
CA PHE A 333 5.74 -3.43 -3.58
C PHE A 333 6.84 -2.41 -3.31
N LYS A 334 6.63 -1.14 -3.66
CA LYS A 334 7.60 -0.06 -3.42
C LYS A 334 7.93 0.08 -1.93
N ASP A 335 6.91 0.22 -1.09
CA ASP A 335 7.08 0.40 0.35
C ASP A 335 7.80 -0.80 1.02
N LYS A 336 7.47 -2.03 0.58
CA LYS A 336 8.07 -3.23 1.17
C LYS A 336 9.47 -3.53 0.64
N ALA A 337 9.72 -3.32 -0.65
CA ALA A 337 11.03 -3.49 -1.26
C ALA A 337 12.05 -2.50 -0.67
N GLU A 338 11.63 -1.26 -0.42
CA GLU A 338 12.46 -0.24 0.22
C GLU A 338 12.96 -0.66 1.62
N GLU A 339 12.18 -1.48 2.37
CA GLU A 339 12.60 -2.05 3.66
C GLU A 339 13.79 -3.02 3.54
N TYR A 340 14.04 -3.56 2.35
CA TYR A 340 15.09 -4.54 2.06
C TYR A 340 16.19 -3.99 1.14
N GLY A 341 16.17 -2.69 0.83
CA GLY A 341 17.12 -2.07 -0.09
C GLY A 341 16.95 -2.52 -1.55
N ILE A 342 15.78 -3.01 -1.93
CA ILE A 342 15.47 -3.47 -3.29
C ILE A 342 14.80 -2.33 -4.07
N LYS A 343 15.29 -2.03 -5.27
CA LYS A 343 14.73 -1.00 -6.16
C LYS A 343 13.54 -1.56 -6.95
N VAL A 344 12.41 -0.84 -6.97
CA VAL A 344 11.25 -1.17 -7.81
C VAL A 344 11.18 -0.21 -8.99
N VAL A 345 11.18 -0.76 -10.20
CA VAL A 345 11.07 -0.04 -11.47
C VAL A 345 9.77 -0.45 -12.15
N GLN A 346 9.02 0.51 -12.67
CA GLN A 346 7.83 0.23 -13.49
C GLN A 346 8.20 0.38 -14.96
N VAL A 347 7.80 -0.60 -15.76
CA VAL A 347 8.05 -0.64 -17.22
C VAL A 347 6.74 -0.79 -17.97
N ASP A 348 6.69 -0.25 -19.18
CA ASP A 348 5.54 -0.43 -20.07
C ASP A 348 5.42 -1.89 -20.47
N GLU A 349 4.24 -2.47 -20.26
CA GLU A 349 3.96 -3.87 -20.58
C GLU A 349 3.13 -4.05 -21.87
N ARG A 350 2.98 -2.98 -22.67
CA ARG A 350 2.24 -3.09 -23.93
C ARG A 350 2.84 -4.18 -24.82
N LYS A 351 1.96 -5.03 -25.37
CA LYS A 351 2.30 -6.19 -26.25
C LYS A 351 3.04 -7.35 -25.56
N THR A 352 3.47 -7.26 -24.28
CA THR A 352 4.20 -8.37 -23.63
C THR A 352 3.41 -9.68 -23.57
N SER A 353 2.08 -9.63 -23.55
CA SER A 353 1.22 -10.82 -23.55
C SER A 353 0.86 -11.32 -24.95
N THR A 354 1.37 -10.70 -26.03
CA THR A 354 1.02 -11.04 -27.42
C THR A 354 2.16 -11.67 -28.22
N ILE A 355 3.38 -11.43 -27.80
CA ILE A 355 4.59 -11.90 -28.50
C ILE A 355 5.01 -13.26 -27.93
N CYS A 356 5.43 -14.18 -28.83
CA CYS A 356 5.96 -15.46 -28.41
C CYS A 356 7.35 -15.29 -27.77
N PRO A 357 7.57 -15.75 -26.51
CA PRO A 357 8.86 -15.60 -25.86
C PRO A 357 9.97 -16.48 -26.47
N ARG A 358 9.63 -17.46 -27.35
CA ARG A 358 10.59 -18.36 -27.99
C ARG A 358 11.07 -17.83 -29.34
N CYS A 359 10.14 -17.43 -30.20
CA CYS A 359 10.47 -17.08 -31.60
C CYS A 359 10.18 -15.61 -31.94
N GLY A 360 9.70 -14.80 -30.99
CA GLY A 360 9.39 -13.40 -31.26
C GLY A 360 8.14 -13.12 -32.10
N SER A 361 7.47 -14.16 -32.61
CA SER A 361 6.28 -14.01 -33.46
C SER A 361 5.08 -13.45 -32.69
N ASP A 362 4.30 -12.61 -33.36
CA ASP A 362 3.02 -12.08 -32.89
C ASP A 362 1.81 -12.94 -33.31
N ARG A 363 2.02 -13.95 -34.20
CA ARG A 363 1.01 -14.93 -34.62
C ARG A 363 0.65 -15.87 -33.49
N THR A 364 -0.16 -15.39 -32.54
CA THR A 364 -0.47 -16.09 -31.29
C THR A 364 -1.97 -16.16 -31.00
N ILE A 365 -2.42 -17.26 -30.41
CA ILE A 365 -3.79 -17.47 -29.94
C ILE A 365 -3.82 -17.47 -28.42
N LYS A 366 -4.85 -16.82 -27.85
CA LYS A 366 -5.12 -16.78 -26.42
C LYS A 366 -6.53 -17.29 -26.15
N ARG A 367 -6.62 -18.44 -25.50
CA ARG A 367 -7.90 -18.99 -25.02
C ARG A 367 -7.87 -19.13 -23.49
N GLY A 368 -8.58 -18.25 -22.80
CA GLY A 368 -8.55 -18.23 -21.33
C GLY A 368 -7.15 -18.02 -20.77
N ARG A 369 -6.52 -19.05 -20.21
CA ARG A 369 -5.15 -19.01 -19.66
C ARG A 369 -4.12 -19.67 -20.57
N LEU A 370 -4.56 -20.27 -21.66
CA LEU A 370 -3.67 -20.85 -22.65
C LEU A 370 -3.16 -19.75 -23.60
N PHE A 371 -1.86 -19.78 -23.84
CA PHE A 371 -1.17 -19.09 -24.91
C PHE A 371 -0.63 -20.13 -25.87
N LYS A 372 -0.83 -19.94 -27.17
CA LYS A 372 -0.29 -20.80 -28.24
C LYS A 372 0.31 -19.93 -29.32
N CYS A 373 1.55 -20.22 -29.70
CA CYS A 373 2.21 -19.63 -30.86
C CYS A 373 1.92 -20.46 -32.10
N LEU A 374 1.44 -19.84 -33.18
CA LEU A 374 1.16 -20.51 -34.44
C LEU A 374 2.42 -20.73 -35.26
N SER A 375 3.48 -19.95 -35.03
CA SER A 375 4.72 -20.05 -35.81
C SER A 375 5.64 -21.15 -35.31
N CYS A 376 5.81 -21.33 -34.00
CA CYS A 376 6.72 -22.33 -33.44
C CYS A 376 6.03 -23.39 -32.55
N GLY A 377 4.70 -23.42 -32.50
CA GLY A 377 3.91 -24.43 -31.79
C GLY A 377 3.97 -24.36 -30.26
N VAL A 378 4.66 -23.39 -29.67
CA VAL A 378 4.79 -23.28 -28.20
C VAL A 378 3.43 -23.06 -27.59
N GLU A 379 3.11 -23.87 -26.59
CA GLU A 379 1.97 -23.68 -25.68
C GLU A 379 2.46 -23.33 -24.27
N ALA A 380 1.85 -22.33 -23.62
CA ALA A 380 2.25 -21.86 -22.31
C ALA A 380 1.09 -21.24 -21.53
N HIS A 381 1.29 -21.03 -20.23
CA HIS A 381 0.37 -20.25 -19.41
C HIS A 381 0.50 -18.76 -19.75
N ARG A 382 -0.58 -18.12 -20.19
CA ARG A 382 -0.60 -16.75 -20.70
C ARG A 382 0.09 -15.73 -19.78
N ASP A 383 -0.21 -15.79 -18.47
CA ASP A 383 0.34 -14.81 -17.52
C ASP A 383 1.83 -15.10 -17.23
N ALA A 384 2.28 -16.37 -17.38
CA ALA A 384 3.69 -16.70 -17.34
C ALA A 384 4.44 -16.07 -18.54
N VAL A 385 3.83 -16.12 -19.73
CA VAL A 385 4.36 -15.45 -20.93
C VAL A 385 4.48 -13.93 -20.69
N GLY A 386 3.50 -13.31 -20.03
CA GLY A 386 3.56 -11.89 -19.70
C GLY A 386 4.77 -11.53 -18.83
N ALA A 387 4.97 -12.25 -17.72
CA ALA A 387 6.11 -12.01 -16.82
C ALA A 387 7.46 -12.24 -17.50
N LEU A 388 7.55 -13.26 -18.37
CA LEU A 388 8.74 -13.55 -19.16
C LEU A 388 9.06 -12.45 -20.17
N ASN A 389 8.07 -12.01 -20.93
CA ASN A 389 8.25 -10.98 -21.93
C ASN A 389 8.62 -9.64 -21.32
N ILE A 390 8.13 -9.32 -20.10
CA ILE A 390 8.65 -8.20 -19.32
C ILE A 390 10.16 -8.36 -19.11
N GLY A 391 10.62 -9.57 -18.76
CA GLY A 391 12.05 -9.86 -18.58
C GLY A 391 12.84 -9.75 -19.88
N LEU A 392 12.36 -10.39 -20.95
CA LEU A 392 13.02 -10.36 -22.26
C LEU A 392 13.18 -8.94 -22.81
N ALA A 393 12.16 -8.11 -22.65
CA ALA A 393 12.21 -6.69 -23.02
C ALA A 393 13.24 -5.88 -22.20
N GLN A 394 13.70 -6.42 -21.07
CA GLN A 394 14.75 -5.84 -20.22
C GLN A 394 16.10 -6.57 -20.35
N GLY A 395 16.28 -7.40 -21.38
CA GLY A 395 17.51 -8.11 -21.65
C GLY A 395 17.74 -9.39 -20.83
N ALA A 396 16.70 -9.93 -20.19
CA ALA A 396 16.80 -11.20 -19.48
C ALA A 396 17.07 -12.36 -20.45
N LYS A 397 17.83 -13.35 -20.00
CA LYS A 397 18.08 -14.58 -20.76
C LYS A 397 17.15 -15.69 -20.28
N LEU A 398 16.53 -16.39 -21.22
CA LEU A 398 15.75 -17.58 -20.89
C LEU A 398 16.69 -18.75 -20.57
N PRO A 399 16.44 -19.51 -19.50
CA PRO A 399 17.16 -20.74 -19.25
C PRO A 399 16.97 -21.74 -20.40
N ALA A 400 18.00 -22.45 -20.76
CA ALA A 400 17.91 -23.48 -21.80
C ALA A 400 16.81 -24.50 -21.46
N GLY A 401 15.94 -24.81 -22.44
CA GLY A 401 14.81 -25.73 -22.27
C GLY A 401 13.63 -25.19 -21.42
N ALA A 402 13.70 -23.94 -20.90
CA ALA A 402 12.66 -23.39 -20.04
C ALA A 402 11.28 -23.27 -20.73
N ILE A 403 11.26 -23.13 -22.06
CA ILE A 403 10.02 -22.93 -22.82
C ILE A 403 9.29 -24.25 -23.08
N ASN A 404 10.01 -25.39 -23.07
CA ASN A 404 9.40 -26.69 -23.29
C ASN A 404 8.95 -27.32 -21.95
N GLY A 405 7.69 -27.12 -21.58
CA GLY A 405 7.04 -27.78 -20.43
C GLY A 405 6.99 -27.00 -19.13
N ALA A 406 8.05 -26.35 -18.68
CA ALA A 406 8.06 -25.66 -17.37
C ALA A 406 7.17 -24.40 -17.34
N MET A 407 7.03 -23.72 -18.47
CA MET A 407 6.18 -22.53 -18.60
C MET A 407 4.70 -22.84 -18.82
N THR A 408 4.39 -24.03 -19.26
CA THR A 408 3.02 -24.52 -19.38
C THR A 408 2.40 -24.80 -18.02
N ARG A 409 3.22 -25.11 -17.01
CA ARG A 409 2.81 -25.47 -15.65
C ARG A 409 3.46 -24.60 -14.59
N PRO A 410 3.10 -23.30 -14.49
CA PRO A 410 3.61 -22.45 -13.43
C PRO A 410 3.19 -22.98 -12.04
N LEU A 411 3.96 -22.64 -11.02
CA LEU A 411 3.56 -22.92 -9.64
C LEU A 411 2.38 -22.02 -9.24
N LEU A 412 1.20 -22.63 -9.09
CA LEU A 412 -0.02 -21.91 -8.71
C LEU A 412 -0.13 -21.84 -7.20
N LEU A 413 -0.17 -20.64 -6.64
CA LEU A 413 -0.47 -20.38 -5.24
C LEU A 413 -1.90 -19.88 -5.09
N ARG A 414 -2.57 -20.36 -4.05
CA ARG A 414 -3.94 -20.01 -3.66
C ARG A 414 -3.94 -19.34 -2.28
N TRP A 415 -4.76 -18.34 -2.11
CA TRP A 415 -5.03 -17.73 -0.81
C TRP A 415 -6.06 -18.57 -0.04
N ASN A 416 -5.71 -19.03 1.17
CA ASN A 416 -6.61 -19.82 2.02
C ASN A 416 -7.32 -19.00 3.12
N GLY A 417 -7.14 -17.67 3.13
CA GLY A 417 -7.67 -16.77 4.15
C GLY A 417 -6.60 -16.25 5.12
N MET A 418 -5.50 -16.98 5.27
CA MET A 418 -4.39 -16.63 6.18
C MET A 418 -3.04 -16.53 5.47
N ARG A 419 -2.77 -17.43 4.51
CA ARG A 419 -1.50 -17.53 3.78
C ARG A 419 -1.69 -17.96 2.34
N TRP A 420 -0.67 -17.73 1.53
CA TRP A 420 -0.57 -18.27 0.18
C TRP A 420 0.04 -19.67 0.24
N GLU A 421 -0.60 -20.63 -0.40
CA GLU A 421 -0.18 -22.04 -0.41
C GLU A 421 -0.30 -22.62 -1.81
N PRO A 422 0.52 -23.64 -2.17
CA PRO A 422 0.40 -24.33 -3.43
C PRO A 422 -1.02 -24.90 -3.60
N LYS A 423 -1.57 -24.72 -4.81
CA LYS A 423 -2.82 -25.37 -5.18
C LYS A 423 -2.55 -26.87 -5.28
N ARG A 424 -3.11 -27.69 -4.40
CA ARG A 424 -3.06 -29.14 -4.50
C ARG A 424 -3.66 -29.56 -5.85
N ALA A 425 -2.95 -30.41 -6.61
CA ALA A 425 -3.56 -31.09 -7.75
C ALA A 425 -4.73 -31.93 -7.22
N MET A 426 -5.91 -31.81 -7.79
CA MET A 426 -6.95 -32.81 -7.55
C MET A 426 -6.40 -34.15 -8.04
N ASN A 427 -6.51 -35.16 -7.21
CA ASN A 427 -5.99 -36.51 -7.44
C ASN A 427 -6.32 -37.01 -8.85
N THR A 428 -5.30 -37.09 -9.69
CA THR A 428 -5.31 -37.94 -10.89
C THR A 428 -4.07 -38.83 -10.76
N GLY A 429 -4.29 -40.00 -10.13
CA GLY A 429 -3.28 -41.07 -10.05
C GLY A 429 -2.22 -40.91 -8.94
N PRO A 430 -1.43 -41.96 -8.63
CA PRO A 430 -0.39 -41.90 -7.63
C PRO A 430 0.70 -40.92 -8.01
N MET A 431 0.78 -39.81 -7.27
CA MET A 431 1.83 -38.81 -7.41
C MET A 431 3.18 -39.40 -7.02
N ASN A 432 4.16 -39.26 -7.88
CA ASN A 432 5.56 -39.48 -7.54
C ASN A 432 5.94 -38.64 -6.31
N THR A 433 6.45 -39.29 -5.29
CA THR A 433 6.71 -38.83 -3.92
C THR A 433 7.68 -37.64 -3.80
N LEU A 434 8.25 -37.13 -4.88
CA LEU A 434 9.15 -35.97 -4.90
C LEU A 434 8.41 -34.61 -4.86
N GLU A 435 7.20 -34.50 -5.42
CA GLU A 435 6.47 -33.22 -5.46
C GLU A 435 5.71 -32.90 -4.16
N ALA A 436 5.45 -33.92 -3.33
CA ALA A 436 4.72 -33.76 -2.05
C ALA A 436 5.55 -33.15 -0.90
N ARG A 437 6.85 -33.05 -1.05
CA ARG A 437 7.80 -32.56 0.00
C ARG A 437 8.13 -31.08 -0.05
N ILE A 438 7.57 -30.29 -0.95
CA ILE A 438 7.80 -28.86 -0.97
C ILE A 438 6.90 -28.20 0.07
N SER A 439 7.39 -28.10 1.29
CA SER A 439 6.79 -27.29 2.35
C SER A 439 6.77 -25.80 1.91
N PRO A 440 5.65 -25.05 2.10
CA PRO A 440 5.53 -23.65 1.67
C PRO A 440 6.53 -22.68 2.31
N LEU A 441 7.37 -23.14 3.22
CA LEU A 441 8.28 -22.34 4.05
C LEU A 441 9.77 -22.49 3.68
N LYS A 442 10.10 -23.28 2.65
CA LYS A 442 11.50 -23.54 2.34
C LYS A 442 11.80 -23.42 0.85
N TRP A 443 11.68 -22.21 0.32
CA TRP A 443 12.17 -21.87 -1.00
C TRP A 443 13.68 -22.16 -1.17
N GLY A 444 14.45 -22.12 -0.08
CA GLY A 444 15.86 -22.48 -0.05
C GLY A 444 16.16 -23.96 -0.34
N GLU A 445 15.19 -24.87 -0.20
CA GLU A 445 15.40 -26.29 -0.52
C GLU A 445 15.23 -26.62 -2.01
N CYS A 446 14.48 -25.79 -2.74
CA CYS A 446 14.39 -25.91 -4.21
C CYS A 446 15.72 -25.56 -4.89
N GLN A 447 16.65 -24.87 -4.21
CA GLN A 447 17.97 -24.50 -4.72
C GLN A 447 19.00 -25.61 -4.62
N ARG A 448 18.84 -26.62 -3.77
CA ARG A 448 19.82 -27.71 -3.61
C ARG A 448 19.98 -28.59 -4.86
N HIS A 449 19.05 -28.52 -5.80
CA HIS A 449 19.15 -29.17 -7.09
C HIS A 449 19.73 -28.31 -8.20
N ILE A 450 20.12 -27.07 -7.91
CA ILE A 450 20.72 -26.12 -8.87
C ILE A 450 22.05 -25.67 -8.28
N GLY A 451 23.00 -26.53 -8.10
CA GLY A 451 24.45 -26.32 -7.89
C GLY A 451 25.01 -24.96 -7.44
N PHE A 452 24.36 -24.19 -6.60
CA PHE A 452 24.86 -22.93 -6.04
C PHE A 452 25.04 -23.06 -4.53
N ALA A 453 26.30 -23.08 -4.11
CA ALA A 453 26.68 -23.02 -2.69
C ALA A 453 26.36 -21.63 -2.13
N VAL A 454 25.44 -21.56 -1.15
CA VAL A 454 25.17 -20.35 -0.38
C VAL A 454 25.99 -20.39 0.91
N PRO A 455 26.76 -19.35 1.28
CA PRO A 455 27.46 -19.31 2.55
C PRO A 455 26.47 -19.31 3.72
N ARG A 456 26.62 -20.24 4.64
CA ARG A 456 25.81 -20.30 5.88
C ARG A 456 26.19 -19.14 6.79
N LEU A 457 25.31 -18.15 6.91
CA LEU A 457 25.33 -17.23 8.04
C LEU A 457 24.70 -17.92 9.25
N ARG A 458 25.53 -18.15 10.30
CA ARG A 458 25.10 -18.72 11.58
C ARG A 458 24.00 -17.87 12.20
N SER A 459 22.80 -18.43 12.32
CA SER A 459 21.72 -17.86 13.12
C SER A 459 22.05 -18.07 14.62
N ARG A 460 22.15 -16.97 15.37
CA ARG A 460 22.11 -17.04 16.84
C ARG A 460 20.69 -17.47 17.25
N ARG A 461 20.63 -18.53 18.06
CA ARG A 461 19.42 -18.99 18.76
C ARG A 461 18.85 -17.85 19.59
N MET A 462 17.57 -17.56 19.42
CA MET A 462 16.76 -16.92 20.45
C MET A 462 15.87 -17.98 21.07
N GLU A 463 16.04 -18.11 22.38
CA GLU A 463 15.34 -19.07 23.23
C GLU A 463 13.82 -18.80 23.25
N ALA A 464 13.08 -19.88 23.28
CA ALA A 464 11.64 -19.91 23.41
C ALA A 464 11.23 -19.63 24.86
N TYR A 465 10.37 -18.64 25.06
CA TYR A 465 9.47 -18.60 26.21
C TYR A 465 8.07 -19.01 25.76
N GLY A 466 7.68 -20.17 26.24
CA GLY A 466 6.34 -20.70 26.04
C GLY A 466 5.32 -19.94 26.90
N PHE A 467 4.22 -19.57 26.26
CA PHE A 467 2.95 -19.34 26.96
C PHE A 467 1.85 -20.06 26.17
N GLY A 468 1.36 -21.10 26.80
CA GLY A 468 0.17 -21.80 26.37
C GLY A 468 -1.06 -20.91 26.50
N PHE A 469 -1.91 -20.92 25.49
CA PHE A 469 -3.28 -20.46 25.60
C PHE A 469 -4.22 -21.59 25.20
N GLY A 470 -4.92 -22.07 26.24
CA GLY A 470 -6.01 -23.03 26.11
C GLY A 470 -7.17 -22.45 25.30
N CYS A 471 -7.69 -23.26 24.41
CA CYS A 471 -8.98 -23.07 23.79
C CYS A 471 -10.08 -23.28 24.82
N ALA A 472 -10.93 -22.28 25.05
CA ALA A 472 -12.26 -22.45 25.58
C ALA A 472 -13.27 -21.96 24.55
N CYS A 473 -13.96 -22.91 23.92
CA CYS A 473 -15.21 -22.67 23.21
C CYS A 473 -16.30 -22.36 24.24
N HIS A 474 -16.98 -21.21 24.10
CA HIS A 474 -18.37 -21.08 24.58
C HIS A 474 -19.16 -20.19 23.62
N ASN A 475 -20.32 -20.73 23.27
CA ASN A 475 -21.42 -20.15 22.52
C ASN A 475 -21.95 -18.86 23.15
N TYR A 476 -22.20 -17.85 22.30
CA TYR A 476 -23.45 -17.09 22.14
C TYR A 476 -23.30 -16.16 20.93
#